data_8618f160d571e3e080874748a46a64c3
#
_entry.id   8618f160d571e3e080874748a46a64c3
#
_cell.length_a   1.000
_cell.length_b   1.000
_cell.length_c   1.000
_cell.angle_alpha   90.00
_cell.angle_beta   90.00
_cell.angle_gamma   90.00
#
_symmetry.space_group_name_H-M   'P 1'
#
loop_
_entity.id
_entity.type
_entity.pdbx_description
1 polymer ?
#
loop_
_entity_poly.entity_id
_entity_poly.type
_entity_poly.pdbx_seq_one_letter_code
_entity_poly.pdbx_strand_id
1 'polypeptide(L)'
;MKRIYRIVVIILTVVVPINAQIAYIRDGMEIRVINPDGTNDRRLWTHPDAKKALGIDSLAWRPDGKELVFSSRHAAAASLYDADLYAIQPDGSGLRKITNPPQMSEFSRFPKGNVSVTVRNAQPVYQQSQASSGVFIVYVAGAAEPQQITLPPGATKTLLFNQVADFGNMPQAVVAIWGNYRWFIPGVDVRAGTTVKAPVFSISGDGIEYFGAYRPVWHQDGSRVSYRSGVCTLNSSPVNPKAGEYAFNPLFSGKHPLGTCVWDWGPTASTANQLLYSENNSGDSSIFRITEGGKHPGEKLATYSNIAYQLLFDLRWLPDASGFLFSNQTLMRDSANIFRYDFATRQVRQITQLQNEFTGAFSISPDGQWIVFERSKTLDQDRAIDLWIVGMNGKNARLLTRNGFAPSWSADLRR
;
A
#
# COMPACT_ATOMS: atom_id res chain seq x y z
N MET A 1 64.85 18.92 -21.29
CA MET A 1 63.51 18.62 -21.88
C MET A 1 62.59 18.13 -20.79
N LYS A 2 61.66 18.97 -20.28
CA LYS A 2 60.66 18.61 -19.29
C LYS A 2 59.43 18.09 -20.04
N ARG A 3 59.08 16.80 -19.87
CA ARG A 3 57.84 16.22 -20.39
C ARG A 3 56.68 16.62 -19.50
N ILE A 4 55.74 17.42 -20.02
CA ILE A 4 54.48 17.77 -19.36
C ILE A 4 53.48 16.66 -19.73
N TYR A 5 53.10 15.87 -18.71
CA TYR A 5 52.00 14.93 -18.85
C TYR A 5 50.69 15.71 -18.67
N ARG A 6 49.86 15.80 -19.69
CA ARG A 6 48.47 16.25 -19.60
C ARG A 6 47.62 15.10 -19.06
N ILE A 7 47.13 15.26 -17.84
CA ILE A 7 46.11 14.37 -17.28
C ILE A 7 44.78 14.79 -17.91
N VAL A 8 44.21 13.96 -18.78
CA VAL A 8 42.85 14.11 -19.30
C VAL A 8 41.93 13.46 -18.26
N VAL A 9 41.25 14.29 -17.46
CA VAL A 9 40.18 13.84 -16.59
C VAL A 9 38.93 13.66 -17.45
N ILE A 10 38.60 12.42 -17.81
CA ILE A 10 37.31 12.07 -18.42
C ILE A 10 36.28 12.06 -17.30
N ILE A 11 35.50 13.13 -17.18
CA ILE A 11 34.30 13.16 -16.35
C ILE A 11 33.24 12.34 -17.13
N LEU A 12 33.07 11.09 -16.77
CA LEU A 12 31.91 10.31 -17.19
C LEU A 12 30.67 10.91 -16.55
N THR A 13 29.99 11.81 -17.24
CA THR A 13 28.63 12.22 -16.87
C THR A 13 27.72 11.02 -17.11
N VAL A 14 27.32 10.37 -16.02
CA VAL A 14 26.28 9.34 -16.07
C VAL A 14 24.98 10.04 -16.46
N VAL A 15 24.59 9.90 -17.71
CA VAL A 15 23.30 10.40 -18.20
C VAL A 15 22.22 9.48 -17.63
N VAL A 16 21.62 9.87 -16.51
CA VAL A 16 20.38 9.27 -16.03
C VAL A 16 19.28 9.69 -17.03
N PRO A 17 18.43 8.77 -17.51
CA PRO A 17 17.40 9.13 -18.48
C PRO A 17 16.53 10.27 -17.92
N ILE A 18 16.48 11.39 -18.65
CA ILE A 18 15.95 12.68 -18.21
C ILE A 18 14.42 12.68 -18.00
N ASN A 19 13.70 11.62 -18.42
CA ASN A 19 12.24 11.57 -18.38
C ASN A 19 11.64 10.62 -17.33
N ALA A 20 12.40 9.75 -16.72
CA ALA A 20 11.93 8.94 -15.61
C ALA A 20 11.92 9.80 -14.33
N GLN A 21 10.77 9.92 -13.69
CA GLN A 21 10.59 10.68 -12.45
C GLN A 21 10.46 9.73 -11.25
N ILE A 22 10.78 10.24 -10.08
CA ILE A 22 10.57 9.54 -8.83
C ILE A 22 9.41 10.23 -8.10
N ALA A 23 8.32 9.52 -7.91
CA ALA A 23 7.27 9.98 -7.01
C ALA A 23 7.63 9.57 -5.58
N TYR A 24 7.24 10.41 -4.61
CA TYR A 24 7.47 10.15 -3.20
C TYR A 24 6.47 10.90 -2.33
N ILE A 25 6.36 10.52 -1.08
CA ILE A 25 5.50 11.17 -0.09
C ILE A 25 6.37 12.07 0.78
N ARG A 26 5.95 13.32 0.99
CA ARG A 26 6.56 14.26 1.93
C ARG A 26 5.62 14.48 3.11
N ASP A 27 6.15 14.34 4.32
CA ASP A 27 5.45 14.59 5.59
C ASP A 27 4.10 13.83 5.73
N GLY A 28 3.92 12.72 5.01
CA GLY A 28 2.68 11.96 4.99
C GLY A 28 1.49 12.67 4.33
N MET A 29 1.68 13.85 3.77
CA MET A 29 0.60 14.75 3.33
C MET A 29 0.69 15.16 1.87
N GLU A 30 1.87 15.14 1.28
CA GLU A 30 2.06 15.53 -0.12
C GLU A 30 2.62 14.38 -0.94
N ILE A 31 2.05 14.19 -2.12
CA ILE A 31 2.70 13.42 -3.18
C ILE A 31 3.48 14.39 -4.04
N ARG A 32 4.76 14.12 -4.19
CA ARG A 32 5.69 14.92 -4.98
C ARG A 32 6.37 14.08 -6.05
N VAL A 33 6.87 14.72 -7.07
CA VAL A 33 7.70 14.11 -8.11
C VAL A 33 8.98 14.92 -8.29
N ILE A 34 10.09 14.21 -8.44
CA ILE A 34 11.42 14.77 -8.52
C ILE A 34 12.22 14.05 -9.61
N ASN A 35 13.10 14.74 -10.31
CA ASN A 35 14.03 14.10 -11.23
C ASN A 35 15.09 13.29 -10.46
N PRO A 36 15.67 12.24 -11.07
CA PRO A 36 16.71 11.45 -10.43
C PRO A 36 17.96 12.24 -10.02
N ASP A 37 18.23 13.38 -10.65
CA ASP A 37 19.34 14.30 -10.30
C ASP A 37 19.01 15.23 -9.14
N GLY A 38 17.77 15.19 -8.60
CA GLY A 38 17.30 16.06 -7.53
C GLY A 38 16.68 17.37 -8.00
N THR A 39 16.59 17.61 -9.31
CA THR A 39 15.93 18.80 -9.88
C THR A 39 14.42 18.61 -10.05
N ASN A 40 13.71 19.71 -10.33
CA ASN A 40 12.27 19.72 -10.63
C ASN A 40 11.38 19.04 -9.57
N ASP A 41 11.74 19.20 -8.30
CA ASP A 41 10.90 18.74 -7.19
C ASP A 41 9.60 19.56 -7.15
N ARG A 42 8.51 18.95 -7.59
CA ARG A 42 7.19 19.57 -7.66
C ARG A 42 6.14 18.76 -6.94
N ARG A 43 5.14 19.44 -6.39
CA ARG A 43 3.96 18.82 -5.80
C ARG A 43 3.01 18.32 -6.88
N LEU A 44 2.56 17.08 -6.73
CA LEU A 44 1.56 16.47 -7.58
C LEU A 44 0.16 16.53 -6.94
N TRP A 45 0.08 16.21 -5.66
CA TRP A 45 -1.18 16.19 -4.90
C TRP A 45 -0.93 16.50 -3.42
N THR A 46 -1.96 17.02 -2.75
CA THR A 46 -1.94 17.28 -1.30
C THR A 46 -3.16 16.67 -0.66
N HIS A 47 -2.97 16.00 0.45
CA HIS A 47 -4.05 15.50 1.29
C HIS A 47 -4.98 16.66 1.71
N PRO A 48 -6.31 16.56 1.51
CA PRO A 48 -7.21 17.68 1.75
C PRO A 48 -7.34 18.11 3.21
N ASP A 49 -7.01 17.21 4.16
CA ASP A 49 -7.07 17.52 5.59
C ASP A 49 -5.69 17.42 6.23
N ALA A 50 -4.97 18.54 6.24
CA ALA A 50 -3.62 18.63 6.80
C ALA A 50 -3.56 18.52 8.34
N LYS A 51 -4.70 18.57 9.03
CA LYS A 51 -4.75 18.53 10.50
C LYS A 51 -5.03 17.14 11.07
N LYS A 52 -5.47 16.22 10.24
CA LYS A 52 -5.73 14.84 10.66
C LYS A 52 -4.53 13.97 10.28
N ALA A 53 -3.91 13.34 11.26
CA ALA A 53 -2.77 12.44 11.12
C ALA A 53 -3.04 11.15 10.29
N LEU A 54 -4.01 11.20 9.38
CA LEU A 54 -4.46 10.12 8.53
C LEU A 54 -3.93 10.34 7.11
N GLY A 55 -2.62 10.22 6.95
CA GLY A 55 -1.92 10.61 5.76
C GLY A 55 -2.02 9.68 4.56
N ILE A 56 -1.07 9.87 3.68
CA ILE A 56 -0.75 9.00 2.56
C ILE A 56 0.27 7.98 3.07
N ASP A 57 0.08 6.68 2.77
CA ASP A 57 0.96 5.63 3.27
C ASP A 57 1.98 5.14 2.23
N SER A 58 1.55 4.90 1.02
CA SER A 58 2.35 4.27 -0.02
C SER A 58 1.87 4.62 -1.42
N LEU A 59 2.75 4.47 -2.40
CA LEU A 59 2.43 4.77 -3.78
C LEU A 59 3.21 3.88 -4.77
N ALA A 60 2.70 3.75 -5.99
CA ALA A 60 3.34 3.02 -7.08
C ALA A 60 2.96 3.58 -8.44
N TRP A 61 3.94 3.81 -9.31
CA TRP A 61 3.71 4.12 -10.70
C TRP A 61 3.18 2.92 -11.47
N ARG A 62 2.22 3.17 -12.35
CA ARG A 62 1.79 2.21 -13.36
C ARG A 62 2.97 1.85 -14.27
N PRO A 63 3.10 0.59 -14.76
CA PRO A 63 4.24 0.18 -15.58
C PRO A 63 4.45 1.00 -16.86
N ASP A 64 3.40 1.62 -17.40
CA ASP A 64 3.48 2.50 -18.57
C ASP A 64 3.67 4.00 -18.22
N GLY A 65 3.78 4.34 -16.93
CA GLY A 65 3.98 5.71 -16.43
C GLY A 65 2.75 6.63 -16.53
N LYS A 66 1.59 6.15 -16.98
CA LYS A 66 0.41 7.00 -17.22
C LYS A 66 -0.38 7.35 -15.98
N GLU A 67 -0.20 6.61 -14.90
CA GLU A 67 -0.91 6.84 -13.64
C GLU A 67 -0.03 6.49 -12.45
N LEU A 68 -0.28 7.17 -11.35
CA LEU A 68 0.26 6.85 -10.04
C LEU A 68 -0.89 6.38 -9.16
N VAL A 69 -0.76 5.21 -8.54
CA VAL A 69 -1.67 4.76 -7.49
C VAL A 69 -1.07 5.07 -6.13
N PHE A 70 -1.91 5.44 -5.17
CA PHE A 70 -1.49 5.69 -3.80
C PHE A 70 -2.57 5.30 -2.80
N SER A 71 -2.14 4.98 -1.58
CA SER A 71 -3.01 4.70 -0.43
C SER A 71 -3.22 5.98 0.38
N SER A 72 -4.48 6.32 0.67
CA SER A 72 -4.80 7.50 1.47
C SER A 72 -6.04 7.30 2.32
N ARG A 73 -6.04 7.96 3.48
CA ARG A 73 -7.12 7.92 4.47
C ARG A 73 -8.07 9.10 4.39
N HIS A 74 -7.96 10.00 3.42
CA HIS A 74 -8.71 11.26 3.39
C HIS A 74 -10.24 11.08 3.30
N ALA A 75 -10.73 9.94 2.85
CA ALA A 75 -12.16 9.62 2.81
C ALA A 75 -12.52 8.41 3.67
N ALA A 76 -11.74 8.09 4.70
CA ALA A 76 -11.93 6.92 5.55
C ALA A 76 -13.32 6.88 6.23
N ALA A 77 -13.90 8.03 6.56
CA ALA A 77 -15.23 8.11 7.18
C ALA A 77 -16.37 7.61 6.27
N ALA A 78 -16.16 7.58 4.96
CA ALA A 78 -17.14 7.13 3.96
C ALA A 78 -16.71 5.82 3.27
N SER A 79 -15.85 5.02 3.90
CA SER A 79 -15.29 3.81 3.32
C SER A 79 -15.35 2.62 4.27
N LEU A 80 -15.41 1.41 3.69
CA LEU A 80 -15.19 0.16 4.41
C LEU A 80 -13.76 0.06 4.94
N TYR A 81 -12.81 0.70 4.25
CA TYR A 81 -11.40 0.71 4.61
C TYR A 81 -11.03 1.97 5.39
N ASP A 82 -10.05 1.90 6.25
CA ASP A 82 -9.44 3.08 6.87
C ASP A 82 -8.51 3.82 5.90
N ALA A 83 -8.00 3.12 4.87
CA ALA A 83 -7.29 3.70 3.74
C ALA A 83 -7.74 3.07 2.43
N ASP A 84 -7.98 3.87 1.42
CA ASP A 84 -8.35 3.45 0.07
C ASP A 84 -7.23 3.71 -0.93
N LEU A 85 -7.26 3.00 -2.04
CA LEU A 85 -6.42 3.30 -3.18
C LEU A 85 -7.09 4.34 -4.09
N TYR A 86 -6.28 5.27 -4.50
CA TYR A 86 -6.61 6.30 -5.48
C TYR A 86 -5.61 6.26 -6.62
N ALA A 87 -6.05 6.60 -7.83
CA ALA A 87 -5.18 6.83 -8.98
C ALA A 87 -5.22 8.29 -9.39
N ILE A 88 -4.10 8.80 -9.90
CA ILE A 88 -3.94 10.17 -10.37
C ILE A 88 -3.01 10.20 -11.59
N GLN A 89 -3.22 11.11 -12.53
CA GLN A 89 -2.37 11.28 -13.68
C GLN A 89 -1.05 12.01 -13.33
N PRO A 90 0.00 11.91 -14.16
CA PRO A 90 1.30 12.54 -13.90
C PRO A 90 1.26 14.07 -13.79
N ASP A 91 0.22 14.71 -14.31
CA ASP A 91 -0.01 16.16 -14.21
C ASP A 91 -0.82 16.57 -12.96
N GLY A 92 -1.29 15.60 -12.17
CA GLY A 92 -2.12 15.82 -10.98
C GLY A 92 -3.61 15.85 -11.25
N SER A 93 -4.04 15.64 -12.50
CA SER A 93 -5.46 15.55 -12.85
C SER A 93 -6.00 14.13 -12.73
N GLY A 94 -7.31 13.96 -12.91
CA GLY A 94 -7.96 12.66 -13.02
C GLY A 94 -7.94 11.83 -11.72
N LEU A 95 -7.90 12.47 -10.55
CA LEU A 95 -7.99 11.76 -9.27
C LEU A 95 -9.27 10.93 -9.21
N ARG A 96 -9.13 9.63 -8.98
CA ARG A 96 -10.25 8.70 -8.80
C ARG A 96 -9.95 7.63 -7.77
N LYS A 97 -11.00 7.15 -7.12
CA LYS A 97 -10.93 6.05 -6.16
C LYS A 97 -10.93 4.70 -6.90
N ILE A 98 -10.06 3.77 -6.49
CA ILE A 98 -9.94 2.43 -7.06
C ILE A 98 -10.65 1.38 -6.20
N THR A 99 -10.40 1.41 -4.89
CA THR A 99 -10.97 0.43 -3.95
C THR A 99 -12.29 0.92 -3.39
N ASN A 100 -13.11 -0.02 -2.91
CA ASN A 100 -14.42 0.20 -2.33
C ASN A 100 -15.46 0.88 -3.23
N PRO A 101 -16.71 0.82 -2.77
CA PRO A 101 -17.83 1.02 -3.65
C PRO A 101 -17.77 2.29 -4.49
N PRO A 102 -18.56 2.31 -5.56
CA PRO A 102 -18.62 3.44 -6.47
C PRO A 102 -18.68 4.74 -5.70
N GLN A 103 -18.07 5.76 -6.23
CA GLN A 103 -18.23 7.12 -5.73
C GLN A 103 -19.72 7.44 -5.66
N MET A 104 -20.11 8.27 -4.71
CA MET A 104 -21.54 8.59 -4.46
C MET A 104 -22.30 9.01 -5.73
N SER A 105 -21.65 9.67 -6.68
CA SER A 105 -22.21 9.96 -8.01
C SER A 105 -22.64 8.72 -8.80
N GLU A 106 -21.98 7.59 -8.59
CA GLU A 106 -22.32 6.32 -9.24
C GLU A 106 -23.45 5.60 -8.53
N PHE A 107 -23.65 5.83 -7.23
CA PHE A 107 -24.79 5.27 -6.50
C PHE A 107 -26.14 5.82 -6.98
N SER A 108 -26.16 7.00 -7.58
CA SER A 108 -27.40 7.62 -8.07
C SER A 108 -28.16 6.76 -9.08
N ARG A 109 -27.43 5.94 -9.86
CA ARG A 109 -28.01 5.08 -10.91
C ARG A 109 -28.60 3.77 -10.41
N PHE A 110 -28.32 3.38 -9.16
CA PHE A 110 -28.90 2.16 -8.61
C PHE A 110 -30.28 2.42 -8.01
N PRO A 111 -31.21 1.46 -8.07
CA PRO A 111 -32.44 1.50 -7.30
C PRO A 111 -32.13 1.71 -5.80
N LYS A 112 -33.07 2.29 -5.07
CA LYS A 112 -32.84 2.69 -3.68
C LYS A 112 -33.80 2.00 -2.72
N GLY A 113 -33.24 1.52 -1.61
CA GLY A 113 -33.97 1.04 -0.44
C GLY A 113 -33.52 1.78 0.82
N ASN A 114 -33.99 1.34 1.96
CA ASN A 114 -33.56 1.85 3.27
C ASN A 114 -33.03 0.71 4.12
N VAL A 115 -32.13 1.03 5.05
CA VAL A 115 -31.58 0.06 6.00
C VAL A 115 -31.72 0.59 7.42
N SER A 116 -32.38 -0.18 8.27
CA SER A 116 -32.46 0.09 9.70
C SER A 116 -31.38 -0.74 10.41
N VAL A 117 -30.44 -0.09 11.09
CA VAL A 117 -29.32 -0.71 11.80
C VAL A 117 -29.44 -0.46 13.28
N THR A 118 -29.55 -1.49 14.08
CA THR A 118 -29.47 -1.39 15.54
C THR A 118 -28.04 -1.66 15.98
N VAL A 119 -27.35 -0.65 16.50
CA VAL A 119 -25.97 -0.72 16.99
C VAL A 119 -25.97 -0.82 18.51
N ARG A 120 -25.22 -1.76 19.06
CA ARG A 120 -25.00 -1.93 20.50
C ARG A 120 -23.50 -1.79 20.79
N ASN A 121 -23.14 -0.94 21.75
CA ASN A 121 -21.78 -0.91 22.28
C ASN A 121 -21.65 -1.98 23.37
N ALA A 122 -21.06 -3.12 23.01
CA ALA A 122 -20.82 -4.25 23.89
C ALA A 122 -19.37 -4.31 24.41
N GLN A 123 -18.64 -3.20 24.35
CA GLN A 123 -17.28 -3.10 24.87
C GLN A 123 -17.27 -3.24 26.41
N PRO A 124 -16.33 -4.01 26.98
CA PRO A 124 -16.15 -4.11 28.40
C PRO A 124 -15.78 -2.77 29.07
N VAL A 125 -16.26 -2.53 30.28
CA VAL A 125 -16.04 -1.26 30.99
C VAL A 125 -14.56 -0.92 31.22
N TYR A 126 -13.70 -1.92 31.38
CA TYR A 126 -12.27 -1.70 31.63
C TYR A 126 -11.45 -1.30 30.38
N GLN A 127 -11.94 -1.59 29.17
CA GLN A 127 -11.30 -1.13 27.92
C GLN A 127 -11.69 0.31 27.55
N GLN A 128 -12.58 0.91 28.34
CA GLN A 128 -13.16 2.22 28.07
C GLN A 128 -12.25 3.39 28.39
N SER A 129 -11.16 3.19 29.12
CA SER A 129 -10.23 4.28 29.47
C SER A 129 -9.60 4.98 28.25
N GLN A 130 -9.59 4.32 27.08
CA GLN A 130 -9.18 4.91 25.81
C GLN A 130 -10.36 5.29 24.89
N ALA A 131 -11.51 4.64 25.06
CA ALA A 131 -12.74 4.90 24.29
C ALA A 131 -13.75 5.80 25.02
N SER A 132 -13.28 6.66 25.90
CA SER A 132 -14.11 7.46 26.83
C SER A 132 -15.15 8.37 26.16
N SER A 133 -15.07 8.63 24.85
CA SER A 133 -16.07 9.42 24.14
C SER A 133 -17.26 8.58 23.64
N GLY A 134 -17.09 7.28 23.43
CA GLY A 134 -18.12 6.41 22.81
C GLY A 134 -18.62 6.91 21.45
N VAL A 135 -17.81 7.72 20.75
CA VAL A 135 -18.20 8.31 19.47
C VAL A 135 -17.81 7.38 18.35
N PHE A 136 -18.81 6.86 17.65
CA PHE A 136 -18.63 6.00 16.48
C PHE A 136 -19.16 6.66 15.23
N ILE A 137 -18.55 6.36 14.09
CA ILE A 137 -19.10 6.63 12.78
C ILE A 137 -19.66 5.31 12.25
N VAL A 138 -20.95 5.27 11.95
CA VAL A 138 -21.60 4.09 11.35
C VAL A 138 -21.90 4.37 9.89
N TYR A 139 -21.54 3.41 9.04
CA TYR A 139 -21.70 3.50 7.60
C TYR A 139 -22.32 2.22 7.05
N VAL A 140 -23.22 2.37 6.09
CA VAL A 140 -23.77 1.27 5.29
C VAL A 140 -23.25 1.42 3.88
N ALA A 141 -22.62 0.39 3.33
CA ALA A 141 -22.13 0.41 1.95
C ALA A 141 -23.26 0.77 0.99
N GLY A 142 -23.05 1.75 0.12
CA GLY A 142 -24.09 2.28 -0.77
C GLY A 142 -24.98 3.37 -0.19
N ALA A 143 -24.82 3.74 1.08
CA ALA A 143 -25.48 4.91 1.67
C ALA A 143 -24.79 6.22 1.25
N ALA A 144 -25.58 7.30 1.16
CA ALA A 144 -25.05 8.61 0.80
C ALA A 144 -24.13 9.19 1.88
N GLU A 145 -24.50 9.07 3.16
CA GLU A 145 -23.81 9.71 4.28
C GLU A 145 -23.57 8.72 5.43
N PRO A 146 -22.39 8.73 6.06
CA PRO A 146 -22.16 8.06 7.33
C PRO A 146 -22.90 8.82 8.45
N GLN A 147 -23.24 8.12 9.54
CA GLN A 147 -23.84 8.73 10.71
C GLN A 147 -22.89 8.67 11.90
N GLN A 148 -22.61 9.81 12.49
CA GLN A 148 -21.87 9.88 13.74
C GLN A 148 -22.84 9.69 14.93
N ILE A 149 -22.49 8.82 15.85
CA ILE A 149 -23.27 8.54 17.06
C ILE A 149 -22.40 8.58 18.29
N THR A 150 -22.99 9.01 19.40
CA THR A 150 -22.43 8.78 20.73
C THR A 150 -23.17 7.59 21.35
N LEU A 151 -22.43 6.54 21.69
CA LEU A 151 -22.98 5.30 22.18
C LEU A 151 -22.16 4.83 23.39
N PRO A 152 -22.58 5.20 24.63
CA PRO A 152 -21.92 4.74 25.83
C PRO A 152 -21.93 3.20 25.92
N PRO A 153 -21.03 2.60 26.68
CA PRO A 153 -20.99 1.17 26.89
C PRO A 153 -22.32 0.59 27.42
N GLY A 154 -22.71 -0.53 26.86
CA GLY A 154 -23.99 -1.18 27.14
C GLY A 154 -25.20 -0.53 26.43
N ALA A 155 -25.05 0.68 25.90
CA ALA A 155 -26.12 1.38 25.18
C ALA A 155 -26.40 0.77 23.82
N THR A 156 -27.64 1.00 23.38
CA THR A 156 -28.12 0.58 22.04
C THR A 156 -28.80 1.75 21.37
N LYS A 157 -28.57 1.91 20.07
CA LYS A 157 -29.20 2.93 19.24
C LYS A 157 -29.58 2.35 17.88
N THR A 158 -30.77 2.68 17.41
CA THR A 158 -31.21 2.34 16.04
C THR A 158 -31.01 3.54 15.12
N LEU A 159 -30.40 3.29 13.97
CA LEU A 159 -30.13 4.25 12.92
C LEU A 159 -30.92 3.85 11.69
N LEU A 160 -31.38 4.85 10.94
CA LEU A 160 -32.03 4.65 9.65
C LEU A 160 -31.17 5.30 8.55
N PHE A 161 -30.71 4.47 7.63
CA PHE A 161 -30.02 4.91 6.41
C PHE A 161 -31.03 4.90 5.26
N ASN A 162 -31.33 6.07 4.75
CA ASN A 162 -32.23 6.25 3.62
C ASN A 162 -31.45 6.25 2.31
N GLN A 163 -32.14 5.89 1.22
CA GLN A 163 -31.55 5.95 -0.13
C GLN A 163 -30.26 5.14 -0.28
N VAL A 164 -30.20 3.98 0.36
CA VAL A 164 -29.10 3.01 0.20
C VAL A 164 -29.25 2.34 -1.17
N ALA A 165 -28.16 2.28 -1.93
CA ALA A 165 -28.16 1.63 -3.24
C ALA A 165 -28.43 0.12 -3.10
N ASP A 166 -29.36 -0.38 -3.92
CA ASP A 166 -29.59 -1.82 -4.09
C ASP A 166 -28.67 -2.32 -5.19
N PHE A 167 -27.66 -3.10 -4.81
CA PHE A 167 -26.70 -3.70 -5.74
C PHE A 167 -27.16 -5.08 -6.29
N GLY A 168 -28.43 -5.40 -6.15
CA GLY A 168 -29.02 -6.67 -6.60
C GLY A 168 -28.61 -7.84 -5.71
N ASN A 169 -27.85 -8.76 -6.24
CA ASN A 169 -27.41 -9.96 -5.51
C ASN A 169 -26.15 -9.77 -4.65
N MET A 170 -25.71 -8.55 -4.49
CA MET A 170 -24.54 -8.24 -3.66
C MET A 170 -24.97 -7.64 -2.31
N PRO A 171 -24.90 -8.42 -1.23
CA PRO A 171 -25.22 -7.91 0.10
C PRO A 171 -24.22 -6.84 0.53
N GLN A 172 -24.71 -5.77 1.17
CA GLN A 172 -23.92 -4.69 1.67
C GLN A 172 -23.38 -4.98 3.08
N ALA A 173 -22.26 -4.36 3.40
CA ALA A 173 -21.72 -4.37 4.76
C ALA A 173 -22.19 -3.15 5.55
N VAL A 174 -22.40 -3.34 6.86
CA VAL A 174 -22.48 -2.25 7.83
C VAL A 174 -21.17 -2.18 8.58
N VAL A 175 -20.63 -0.99 8.69
CA VAL A 175 -19.34 -0.74 9.35
C VAL A 175 -19.52 0.26 10.48
N ALA A 176 -18.93 -0.01 11.64
CA ALA A 176 -18.72 0.96 12.69
C ALA A 176 -17.24 1.29 12.79
N ILE A 177 -16.93 2.57 12.89
CA ILE A 177 -15.58 3.11 12.91
C ILE A 177 -15.34 3.85 14.20
N TRP A 178 -14.22 3.53 14.87
CA TRP A 178 -13.71 4.27 16.01
C TRP A 178 -12.19 4.39 15.90
N GLY A 179 -11.67 5.59 15.70
CA GLY A 179 -10.25 5.78 15.42
C GLY A 179 -9.77 4.91 14.25
N ASN A 180 -8.76 4.07 14.49
CA ASN A 180 -8.22 3.13 13.51
C ASN A 180 -8.95 1.79 13.49
N TYR A 181 -9.91 1.57 14.38
CA TYR A 181 -10.61 0.30 14.53
C TYR A 181 -11.88 0.26 13.67
N ARG A 182 -12.16 -0.91 13.13
CA ARG A 182 -13.34 -1.20 12.31
C ARG A 182 -14.02 -2.46 12.82
N TRP A 183 -15.33 -2.37 12.94
CA TRP A 183 -16.20 -3.54 13.10
C TRP A 183 -17.14 -3.56 11.92
N PHE A 184 -17.52 -4.73 11.46
CA PHE A 184 -18.46 -4.84 10.36
C PHE A 184 -19.31 -6.11 10.48
N ILE A 185 -20.52 -6.04 9.95
CA ILE A 185 -21.35 -7.18 9.61
C ILE A 185 -21.50 -7.23 8.09
N PRO A 186 -21.15 -8.33 7.45
CA PRO A 186 -21.45 -8.56 6.03
C PRO A 186 -22.91 -8.95 5.85
N GLY A 187 -23.41 -8.85 4.62
CA GLY A 187 -24.60 -9.58 4.22
C GLY A 187 -25.93 -8.88 4.50
N VAL A 188 -25.96 -7.55 4.56
CA VAL A 188 -27.23 -6.81 4.56
C VAL A 188 -27.77 -6.74 3.14
N ASP A 189 -28.87 -7.40 2.89
CA ASP A 189 -29.49 -7.55 1.57
C ASP A 189 -30.46 -6.38 1.32
N VAL A 190 -29.96 -5.29 0.80
CA VAL A 190 -30.76 -4.10 0.49
C VAL A 190 -31.71 -4.39 -0.66
N ARG A 191 -32.98 -3.97 -0.53
CA ARG A 191 -34.01 -4.15 -1.55
C ARG A 191 -34.67 -2.80 -1.87
N ALA A 192 -34.71 -2.47 -3.14
CA ALA A 192 -35.31 -1.24 -3.63
C ALA A 192 -36.77 -1.09 -3.15
N GLY A 193 -37.15 0.12 -2.77
CA GLY A 193 -38.51 0.44 -2.32
C GLY A 193 -38.87 -0.11 -0.94
N THR A 194 -37.97 -0.80 -0.23
CA THR A 194 -38.25 -1.39 1.08
C THR A 194 -37.31 -0.84 2.16
N THR A 195 -37.67 -1.08 3.43
CA THR A 195 -36.77 -0.88 4.57
C THR A 195 -36.34 -2.25 5.10
N VAL A 196 -35.09 -2.57 4.94
CA VAL A 196 -34.47 -3.80 5.44
C VAL A 196 -33.95 -3.56 6.84
N LYS A 197 -34.23 -4.49 7.76
CA LYS A 197 -33.69 -4.48 9.11
C LYS A 197 -32.40 -5.30 9.13
N ALA A 198 -31.27 -4.68 9.35
CA ALA A 198 -30.02 -5.37 9.55
C ALA A 198 -30.01 -6.17 10.87
N PRO A 199 -29.22 -7.24 11.00
CA PRO A 199 -28.95 -7.87 12.27
C PRO A 199 -28.45 -6.85 13.31
N VAL A 200 -28.65 -7.13 14.61
CA VAL A 200 -28.11 -6.24 15.66
C VAL A 200 -26.60 -6.22 15.58
N PHE A 201 -26.05 -5.03 15.40
CA PHE A 201 -24.62 -4.81 15.26
C PHE A 201 -24.00 -4.58 16.65
N SER A 202 -23.39 -5.62 17.22
CA SER A 202 -22.68 -5.51 18.49
C SER A 202 -21.22 -5.15 18.24
N ILE A 203 -20.82 -3.95 18.69
CA ILE A 203 -19.43 -3.49 18.70
C ILE A 203 -18.78 -4.12 19.94
N SER A 204 -17.99 -5.17 19.75
CA SER A 204 -17.33 -5.93 20.83
C SER A 204 -15.92 -6.35 20.43
N GLY A 205 -15.07 -6.58 21.44
CA GLY A 205 -13.66 -6.95 21.19
C GLY A 205 -12.85 -5.82 20.55
N ASP A 206 -11.67 -6.15 20.08
CA ASP A 206 -10.67 -5.15 19.64
C ASP A 206 -10.95 -4.57 18.25
N GLY A 207 -11.98 -5.04 17.56
CA GLY A 207 -12.18 -4.63 16.14
C GLY A 207 -11.05 -5.11 15.24
N ILE A 208 -11.08 -4.70 13.99
CA ILE A 208 -9.99 -4.94 13.04
C ILE A 208 -9.21 -3.66 12.87
N GLU A 209 -7.97 -3.67 13.33
CA GLU A 209 -7.03 -2.58 13.11
C GLU A 209 -6.41 -2.68 11.71
N TYR A 210 -6.15 -1.54 11.06
CA TYR A 210 -5.50 -1.46 9.74
C TYR A 210 -6.24 -2.21 8.62
N PHE A 211 -7.55 -2.26 8.68
CA PHE A 211 -8.34 -2.81 7.59
C PHE A 211 -8.47 -1.78 6.47
N GLY A 212 -7.49 -1.76 5.59
CA GLY A 212 -7.39 -0.80 4.51
C GLY A 212 -6.64 -1.35 3.31
N ALA A 213 -6.45 -0.54 2.29
CA ALA A 213 -5.68 -0.87 1.12
C ALA A 213 -4.32 -0.16 1.16
N TYR A 214 -3.29 -0.93 1.47
CA TYR A 214 -1.92 -0.45 1.67
C TYR A 214 -0.95 -1.11 0.69
N ARG A 215 0.20 -0.48 0.48
CA ARG A 215 1.29 -1.00 -0.36
C ARG A 215 0.82 -1.46 -1.74
N PRO A 216 0.27 -0.55 -2.56
CA PRO A 216 -0.15 -0.90 -3.91
C PRO A 216 1.03 -1.36 -4.77
N VAL A 217 0.82 -2.43 -5.53
CA VAL A 217 1.75 -2.91 -6.54
C VAL A 217 0.96 -3.20 -7.81
N TRP A 218 1.37 -2.60 -8.92
CA TRP A 218 0.71 -2.80 -10.19
C TRP A 218 1.01 -4.18 -10.78
N HIS A 219 -0.01 -4.78 -11.37
CA HIS A 219 0.19 -5.87 -12.31
C HIS A 219 0.82 -5.31 -13.60
N GLN A 220 1.68 -6.11 -14.25
CA GLN A 220 2.49 -5.66 -15.41
C GLN A 220 1.66 -5.09 -16.56
N ASP A 221 0.45 -5.60 -16.81
CA ASP A 221 -0.46 -5.12 -17.84
C ASP A 221 -1.18 -3.81 -17.47
N GLY A 222 -1.01 -3.33 -16.25
CA GLY A 222 -1.67 -2.13 -15.74
C GLY A 222 -3.18 -2.25 -15.56
N SER A 223 -3.76 -3.45 -15.63
CA SER A 223 -5.21 -3.67 -15.52
C SER A 223 -5.70 -3.70 -14.09
N ARG A 224 -4.83 -4.04 -13.14
CA ARG A 224 -5.17 -4.23 -11.73
C ARG A 224 -4.03 -3.86 -10.80
N VAL A 225 -4.37 -3.63 -9.55
CA VAL A 225 -3.45 -3.33 -8.46
C VAL A 225 -3.64 -4.37 -7.36
N SER A 226 -2.55 -4.95 -6.89
CA SER A 226 -2.52 -5.74 -5.67
C SER A 226 -2.22 -4.84 -4.48
N TYR A 227 -2.79 -5.14 -3.32
CA TYR A 227 -2.61 -4.36 -2.12
C TYR A 227 -2.73 -5.22 -0.86
N ARG A 228 -2.18 -4.75 0.21
CA ARG A 228 -2.33 -5.35 1.54
C ARG A 228 -3.62 -4.86 2.19
N SER A 229 -4.42 -5.77 2.72
CA SER A 229 -5.48 -5.44 3.66
C SER A 229 -5.28 -6.17 4.98
N GLY A 230 -5.74 -5.59 6.08
CA GLY A 230 -5.51 -6.14 7.41
C GLY A 230 -4.02 -6.38 7.71
N VAL A 231 -3.73 -7.34 8.57
CA VAL A 231 -2.36 -7.74 8.88
C VAL A 231 -1.86 -8.67 7.79
N CYS A 232 -1.24 -8.09 6.77
CA CYS A 232 -0.54 -8.84 5.72
C CYS A 232 -1.42 -9.80 4.89
N THR A 233 -2.66 -9.43 4.58
CA THR A 233 -3.50 -10.14 3.62
C THR A 233 -3.39 -9.49 2.25
N LEU A 234 -3.04 -10.26 1.22
CA LEU A 234 -2.86 -9.77 -0.13
C LEU A 234 -4.17 -9.86 -0.92
N ASN A 235 -4.60 -8.74 -1.49
CA ASN A 235 -5.79 -8.61 -2.33
C ASN A 235 -5.46 -7.99 -3.68
N SER A 236 -6.41 -8.01 -4.60
CA SER A 236 -6.29 -7.34 -5.88
C SER A 236 -7.60 -6.66 -6.27
N SER A 237 -7.51 -5.54 -6.98
CA SER A 237 -8.65 -4.82 -7.50
C SER A 237 -8.38 -4.40 -8.95
N PRO A 238 -9.36 -4.50 -9.86
CA PRO A 238 -9.26 -3.88 -11.16
C PRO A 238 -9.15 -2.35 -11.01
N VAL A 239 -8.40 -1.73 -11.89
CA VAL A 239 -8.14 -0.27 -11.84
C VAL A 239 -9.34 0.55 -12.28
N ASN A 240 -10.17 -0.03 -13.13
CA ASN A 240 -11.45 0.54 -13.56
C ASN A 240 -12.57 -0.46 -13.24
N PRO A 241 -12.96 -0.62 -11.95
CA PRO A 241 -13.98 -1.59 -11.58
C PRO A 241 -15.30 -1.20 -12.23
N LYS A 242 -15.96 -2.19 -12.84
CA LYS A 242 -17.37 -2.04 -13.24
C LYS A 242 -18.23 -2.06 -11.99
N ALA A 243 -19.41 -1.45 -12.06
CA ALA A 243 -20.38 -1.53 -10.98
C ALA A 243 -20.64 -3.00 -10.60
N GLY A 244 -20.41 -3.34 -9.34
CA GLY A 244 -20.52 -4.72 -8.84
C GLY A 244 -19.21 -5.55 -8.81
N GLU A 245 -18.12 -5.04 -9.39
CA GLU A 245 -16.79 -5.69 -9.32
C GLU A 245 -15.98 -5.25 -8.08
N TYR A 246 -16.66 -5.05 -6.96
CA TYR A 246 -15.98 -4.71 -5.70
C TYR A 246 -15.49 -5.98 -5.08
N ALA A 247 -14.27 -6.32 -5.36
CA ALA A 247 -13.81 -7.60 -4.95
C ALA A 247 -12.71 -7.47 -3.90
N PHE A 248 -12.99 -8.00 -2.74
CA PHE A 248 -12.05 -8.87 -2.08
C PHE A 248 -11.80 -10.06 -3.03
N ASN A 249 -10.89 -9.93 -3.96
CA ASN A 249 -10.39 -11.07 -4.71
C ASN A 249 -9.09 -11.50 -4.06
N PRO A 250 -9.10 -12.50 -3.19
CA PRO A 250 -7.87 -13.09 -2.70
C PRO A 250 -7.11 -13.62 -3.91
N LEU A 251 -5.82 -13.25 -4.04
CA LEU A 251 -4.96 -13.66 -5.14
C LEU A 251 -4.71 -15.18 -5.17
N PHE A 252 -5.07 -15.89 -4.11
CA PHE A 252 -4.88 -17.33 -3.98
C PHE A 252 -6.17 -18.02 -3.60
N SER A 253 -6.53 -19.08 -4.33
CA SER A 253 -7.58 -20.00 -3.92
C SER A 253 -7.07 -20.87 -2.76
N GLY A 254 -7.77 -20.86 -1.63
CA GLY A 254 -7.41 -21.66 -0.46
C GLY A 254 -7.01 -20.83 0.75
N LYS A 255 -6.25 -21.41 1.67
CA LYS A 255 -5.75 -20.69 2.85
C LYS A 255 -4.82 -19.57 2.38
N HIS A 256 -5.14 -18.33 2.76
CA HIS A 256 -4.27 -17.19 2.55
C HIS A 256 -2.92 -17.43 3.19
N PRO A 257 -1.82 -17.04 2.55
CA PRO A 257 -0.54 -16.99 3.21
C PRO A 257 -0.67 -16.04 4.41
N LEU A 258 -0.63 -16.59 5.60
CA LEU A 258 -0.59 -15.81 6.84
C LEU A 258 0.76 -15.09 6.88
N GLY A 259 0.73 -13.76 7.05
CA GLY A 259 1.95 -12.98 7.22
C GLY A 259 2.64 -12.52 5.95
N THR A 260 1.97 -12.51 4.79
CA THR A 260 2.51 -11.91 3.56
C THR A 260 2.52 -10.39 3.66
N CYS A 261 3.69 -9.81 3.92
CA CYS A 261 3.81 -8.38 4.17
C CYS A 261 4.45 -7.60 3.03
N VAL A 262 5.28 -8.22 2.22
CA VAL A 262 5.92 -7.62 1.04
C VAL A 262 5.81 -8.54 -0.16
N TRP A 263 5.59 -7.97 -1.34
CA TRP A 263 5.41 -8.69 -2.61
C TRP A 263 5.70 -7.80 -3.79
N ASP A 264 5.92 -8.43 -4.94
CA ASP A 264 6.04 -7.73 -6.22
C ASP A 264 5.68 -8.64 -7.40
N TRP A 265 5.11 -8.09 -8.49
CA TRP A 265 4.78 -8.81 -9.70
C TRP A 265 5.95 -8.84 -10.67
N GLY A 266 6.05 -9.91 -11.43
CA GLY A 266 7.09 -10.04 -12.45
C GLY A 266 7.00 -8.95 -13.53
N PRO A 267 8.12 -8.33 -13.90
CA PRO A 267 8.15 -7.10 -14.71
C PRO A 267 8.09 -7.33 -16.21
N THR A 268 8.18 -8.58 -16.68
CA THR A 268 8.23 -8.91 -18.12
C THR A 268 7.01 -9.73 -18.54
N ALA A 269 6.71 -9.77 -19.84
CA ALA A 269 5.59 -10.55 -20.34
C ALA A 269 5.65 -12.05 -19.95
N SER A 270 6.85 -12.62 -19.84
CA SER A 270 7.04 -14.01 -19.41
C SER A 270 6.89 -14.25 -17.91
N THR A 271 6.97 -13.21 -17.10
CA THR A 271 6.86 -13.26 -15.64
C THR A 271 5.66 -12.51 -15.09
N ALA A 272 4.85 -11.86 -15.93
CA ALA A 272 3.74 -10.98 -15.54
C ALA A 272 2.73 -11.64 -14.59
N ASN A 273 2.56 -12.95 -14.69
CA ASN A 273 1.69 -13.74 -13.81
C ASN A 273 2.45 -14.39 -12.65
N GLN A 274 3.71 -14.06 -12.43
CA GLN A 274 4.51 -14.54 -11.30
C GLN A 274 4.57 -13.48 -10.20
N LEU A 275 4.35 -13.92 -8.98
CA LEU A 275 4.43 -13.09 -7.78
C LEU A 275 5.61 -13.55 -6.92
N LEU A 276 6.46 -12.60 -6.55
CA LEU A 276 7.36 -12.74 -5.40
C LEU A 276 6.64 -12.28 -4.15
N TYR A 277 6.78 -13.00 -3.04
CA TYR A 277 6.22 -12.59 -1.77
C TYR A 277 7.02 -13.15 -0.59
N SER A 278 6.89 -12.52 0.56
CA SER A 278 7.48 -12.99 1.81
C SER A 278 6.43 -13.59 2.72
N GLU A 279 6.82 -14.61 3.50
CA GLU A 279 6.06 -15.13 4.62
C GLU A 279 6.91 -15.14 5.89
N ASN A 280 6.27 -14.77 7.00
CA ASN A 280 6.86 -14.83 8.33
C ASN A 280 6.22 -15.96 9.11
N ASN A 281 6.99 -17.00 9.40
CA ASN A 281 6.56 -18.14 10.22
C ASN A 281 7.44 -18.26 11.45
N SER A 282 6.88 -17.98 12.64
CA SER A 282 7.49 -18.30 13.94
C SER A 282 8.97 -17.96 14.10
N GLY A 283 9.42 -16.85 13.52
CA GLY A 283 10.82 -16.40 13.59
C GLY A 283 11.61 -16.53 12.29
N ASP A 284 11.10 -17.20 11.28
CA ASP A 284 11.73 -17.28 9.95
C ASP A 284 10.99 -16.41 8.95
N SER A 285 11.74 -15.63 8.17
CA SER A 285 11.22 -14.95 6.98
C SER A 285 11.67 -15.68 5.74
N SER A 286 10.75 -16.13 4.91
CA SER A 286 11.04 -16.80 3.65
C SER A 286 10.50 -16.01 2.47
N ILE A 287 11.25 -16.03 1.37
CA ILE A 287 10.84 -15.44 0.09
C ILE A 287 10.44 -16.56 -0.86
N PHE A 288 9.27 -16.42 -1.45
CA PHE A 288 8.68 -17.39 -2.38
C PHE A 288 8.40 -16.76 -3.74
N ARG A 289 8.36 -17.62 -4.77
CA ARG A 289 7.82 -17.29 -6.08
C ARG A 289 6.65 -18.20 -6.39
N ILE A 290 5.54 -17.65 -6.84
CA ILE A 290 4.35 -18.40 -7.22
C ILE A 290 3.78 -17.85 -8.53
N THR A 291 3.25 -18.72 -9.38
CA THR A 291 2.43 -18.30 -10.51
C THR A 291 1.00 -18.04 -10.04
N GLU A 292 0.35 -17.03 -10.57
CA GLU A 292 -1.05 -16.70 -10.26
C GLU A 292 -1.96 -17.92 -10.47
N GLY A 293 -2.85 -18.15 -9.51
CA GLY A 293 -3.68 -19.37 -9.48
C GLY A 293 -2.94 -20.65 -9.07
N GLY A 294 -1.63 -20.56 -8.84
CA GLY A 294 -0.81 -21.68 -8.40
C GLY A 294 -1.10 -22.11 -6.96
N LYS A 295 -0.60 -23.28 -6.60
CA LYS A 295 -0.77 -23.84 -5.25
C LYS A 295 0.25 -23.20 -4.29
N HIS A 296 -0.27 -22.55 -3.25
CA HIS A 296 0.52 -22.02 -2.13
C HIS A 296 1.26 -23.17 -1.39
N PRO A 297 2.54 -22.98 -0.95
CA PRO A 297 3.30 -21.73 -0.91
C PRO A 297 4.10 -21.41 -2.19
N GLY A 298 4.14 -22.26 -3.21
CA GLY A 298 4.98 -22.03 -4.37
C GLY A 298 6.44 -22.45 -4.19
N GLU A 299 7.34 -21.92 -5.01
CA GLU A 299 8.78 -22.20 -4.95
C GLU A 299 9.46 -21.32 -3.88
N LYS A 300 10.10 -21.96 -2.91
CA LYS A 300 10.92 -21.26 -1.92
C LYS A 300 12.27 -20.89 -2.53
N LEU A 301 12.60 -19.60 -2.50
CA LEU A 301 13.84 -19.05 -3.06
C LEU A 301 14.92 -18.83 -2.00
N ALA A 302 14.52 -18.26 -0.85
CA ALA A 302 15.43 -17.94 0.24
C ALA A 302 14.74 -18.03 1.58
N THR A 303 15.47 -18.36 2.63
CA THR A 303 15.02 -18.33 4.02
C THR A 303 16.05 -17.59 4.85
N TYR A 304 15.58 -16.66 5.64
CA TYR A 304 16.35 -15.94 6.64
C TYR A 304 15.86 -16.41 8.01
N SER A 305 16.54 -17.40 8.53
CA SER A 305 16.27 -17.92 9.88
C SER A 305 16.61 -16.89 10.91
N ASN A 306 15.75 -16.76 11.90
CA ASN A 306 15.90 -15.68 12.83
C ASN A 306 15.74 -16.07 14.28
N ILE A 307 16.86 -16.02 14.97
CA ILE A 307 16.87 -15.94 16.43
C ILE A 307 16.38 -14.53 16.90
N ALA A 308 16.23 -13.55 16.01
CA ALA A 308 15.97 -12.16 16.36
C ALA A 308 15.11 -11.36 15.36
N TYR A 309 13.98 -11.88 14.86
CA TYR A 309 13.01 -11.13 14.04
C TYR A 309 13.65 -10.29 12.92
N GLN A 310 14.25 -10.93 11.92
CA GLN A 310 14.67 -10.22 10.72
C GLN A 310 13.41 -9.77 9.96
N LEU A 311 13.19 -8.48 9.91
CA LEU A 311 12.06 -7.91 9.17
C LEU A 311 12.51 -7.63 7.74
N LEU A 312 11.80 -8.21 6.78
CA LEU A 312 11.88 -7.79 5.39
C LEU A 312 11.01 -6.54 5.23
N PHE A 313 11.63 -5.42 4.85
CA PHE A 313 10.92 -4.14 4.71
C PHE A 313 10.34 -3.94 3.32
N ASP A 314 11.00 -4.43 2.27
CA ASP A 314 10.54 -4.32 0.89
C ASP A 314 11.12 -5.42 0.00
N LEU A 315 10.49 -5.65 -1.15
CA LEU A 315 10.82 -6.68 -2.13
C LEU A 315 10.46 -6.19 -3.54
N ARG A 316 11.41 -6.22 -4.49
CA ARG A 316 11.18 -5.78 -5.88
C ARG A 316 11.88 -6.69 -6.87
N TRP A 317 11.19 -7.08 -7.94
CA TRP A 317 11.81 -7.71 -9.10
C TRP A 317 12.83 -6.77 -9.75
N LEU A 318 13.88 -7.33 -10.32
CA LEU A 318 14.72 -6.60 -11.26
C LEU A 318 13.98 -6.41 -12.58
N PRO A 319 14.11 -5.26 -13.28
CA PRO A 319 13.37 -5.00 -14.52
C PRO A 319 13.60 -6.02 -15.64
N ASP A 320 14.76 -6.69 -15.66
CA ASP A 320 15.13 -7.75 -16.60
C ASP A 320 14.69 -9.15 -16.16
N ALA A 321 13.98 -9.26 -15.05
CA ALA A 321 13.57 -10.51 -14.42
C ALA A 321 14.72 -11.48 -14.05
N SER A 322 15.99 -11.04 -14.04
CA SER A 322 17.14 -11.87 -13.68
C SER A 322 17.23 -12.21 -12.19
N GLY A 323 16.47 -11.54 -11.35
CA GLY A 323 16.49 -11.69 -9.91
C GLY A 323 15.58 -10.68 -9.23
N PHE A 324 15.85 -10.40 -7.96
CA PHE A 324 15.11 -9.40 -7.19
C PHE A 324 15.99 -8.71 -6.15
N LEU A 325 15.53 -7.56 -5.69
CA LEU A 325 16.08 -6.88 -4.53
C LEU A 325 15.14 -7.08 -3.33
N PHE A 326 15.72 -7.08 -2.16
CA PHE A 326 14.98 -7.03 -0.89
C PHE A 326 15.76 -6.24 0.15
N SER A 327 15.04 -5.60 1.07
CA SER A 327 15.66 -4.95 2.22
C SER A 327 15.45 -5.78 3.46
N ASN A 328 16.50 -5.97 4.24
CA ASN A 328 16.50 -6.79 5.43
C ASN A 328 17.31 -6.17 6.57
N GLN A 329 16.81 -6.36 7.78
CA GLN A 329 17.50 -5.95 8.99
C GLN A 329 18.64 -6.94 9.33
N THR A 330 19.73 -6.45 9.88
CA THR A 330 20.81 -7.30 10.39
C THR A 330 20.40 -8.09 11.63
N LEU A 331 21.10 -9.17 11.92
CA LEU A 331 20.89 -9.98 13.12
C LEU A 331 20.98 -9.16 14.41
N MET A 332 21.89 -8.19 14.45
CA MET A 332 22.11 -7.30 15.61
C MET A 332 21.05 -6.20 15.72
N ARG A 333 20.15 -6.06 14.73
CA ARG A 333 19.13 -5.03 14.62
C ARG A 333 19.66 -3.58 14.63
N ASP A 334 20.93 -3.42 14.35
CA ASP A 334 21.61 -2.13 14.34
C ASP A 334 21.57 -1.44 12.97
N SER A 335 21.22 -2.19 11.93
CA SER A 335 21.11 -1.66 10.56
C SER A 335 20.16 -2.49 9.71
N ALA A 336 19.67 -1.88 8.62
CA ALA A 336 18.99 -2.59 7.55
C ALA A 336 19.61 -2.20 6.21
N ASN A 337 19.76 -3.17 5.33
CA ASN A 337 20.44 -3.01 4.05
C ASN A 337 19.66 -3.63 2.91
N ILE A 338 19.96 -3.20 1.67
CA ILE A 338 19.41 -3.74 0.44
C ILE A 338 20.33 -4.85 -0.07
N PHE A 339 19.72 -5.97 -0.45
CA PHE A 339 20.36 -7.14 -1.00
C PHE A 339 19.79 -7.48 -2.38
N ARG A 340 20.59 -8.08 -3.23
CA ARG A 340 20.19 -8.65 -4.52
C ARG A 340 20.27 -10.16 -4.46
N TYR A 341 19.20 -10.84 -4.89
CA TYR A 341 19.18 -12.26 -5.20
C TYR A 341 19.21 -12.44 -6.72
N ASP A 342 20.03 -13.36 -7.20
CA ASP A 342 20.18 -13.70 -8.62
C ASP A 342 19.62 -15.11 -8.88
N PHE A 343 18.69 -15.25 -9.83
CA PHE A 343 18.02 -16.53 -10.10
C PHE A 343 18.96 -17.56 -10.72
N ALA A 344 19.92 -17.14 -11.57
CA ALA A 344 20.80 -18.07 -12.27
C ALA A 344 21.81 -18.72 -11.32
N THR A 345 22.37 -17.92 -10.42
CA THR A 345 23.40 -18.39 -9.47
C THR A 345 22.84 -18.77 -8.11
N ARG A 346 21.61 -18.36 -7.79
CA ARG A 346 20.96 -18.48 -6.46
C ARG A 346 21.77 -17.83 -5.33
N GLN A 347 22.57 -16.84 -5.68
CA GLN A 347 23.41 -16.12 -4.71
C GLN A 347 22.77 -14.83 -4.26
N VAL A 348 23.03 -14.46 -3.00
CA VAL A 348 22.66 -13.19 -2.41
C VAL A 348 23.90 -12.31 -2.30
N ARG A 349 23.76 -11.07 -2.72
CA ARG A 349 24.80 -10.05 -2.65
C ARG A 349 24.26 -8.78 -1.98
N GLN A 350 24.99 -8.25 -1.01
CA GLN A 350 24.66 -6.98 -0.37
C GLN A 350 24.98 -5.81 -1.31
N ILE A 351 24.04 -4.84 -1.42
CA ILE A 351 24.18 -3.64 -2.24
C ILE A 351 24.58 -2.43 -1.38
N THR A 352 23.81 -2.14 -0.33
CA THR A 352 24.11 -1.04 0.60
C THR A 352 24.89 -1.55 1.80
N GLN A 353 25.70 -0.66 2.43
CA GLN A 353 26.53 -1.02 3.59
C GLN A 353 26.30 0.03 4.70
N LEU A 354 25.03 0.20 5.08
CA LEU A 354 24.67 1.11 6.17
C LEU A 354 25.08 0.49 7.52
N GLN A 355 25.56 1.35 8.43
CA GLN A 355 25.89 1.01 9.80
C GLN A 355 25.14 1.96 10.73
N ASN A 356 24.42 1.41 11.71
CA ASN A 356 23.55 2.16 12.62
C ASN A 356 22.51 3.02 11.90
N GLU A 357 22.07 2.56 10.75
CA GLU A 357 21.04 3.20 9.91
C GLU A 357 20.24 2.15 9.17
N PHE A 358 19.05 2.51 8.72
CA PHE A 358 18.06 1.59 8.21
C PHE A 358 17.57 2.01 6.83
N THR A 359 17.50 1.06 5.89
CA THR A 359 16.70 1.20 4.68
C THR A 359 15.25 0.83 5.00
N GLY A 360 14.31 1.51 4.32
CA GLY A 360 12.89 1.13 4.30
C GLY A 360 12.46 0.69 2.91
N ALA A 361 11.38 1.30 2.40
CA ALA A 361 10.91 1.09 1.03
C ALA A 361 11.93 1.58 -0.01
N PHE A 362 11.95 0.92 -1.15
CA PHE A 362 12.82 1.31 -2.26
C PHE A 362 12.16 1.06 -3.62
N SER A 363 12.70 1.67 -4.66
CA SER A 363 12.30 1.46 -6.05
C SER A 363 13.51 1.41 -6.97
N ILE A 364 13.40 0.66 -8.06
CA ILE A 364 14.46 0.43 -9.04
C ILE A 364 14.18 1.27 -10.28
N SER A 365 15.20 1.90 -10.85
CA SER A 365 15.05 2.60 -12.12
C SER A 365 14.68 1.64 -13.25
N PRO A 366 13.94 2.10 -14.28
CA PRO A 366 13.50 1.24 -15.39
C PRO A 366 14.62 0.56 -16.16
N ASP A 367 15.81 1.16 -16.17
CA ASP A 367 17.03 0.61 -16.78
C ASP A 367 17.79 -0.36 -15.86
N GLY A 368 17.32 -0.55 -14.61
CA GLY A 368 17.95 -1.41 -13.63
C GLY A 368 19.29 -0.92 -13.09
N GLN A 369 19.69 0.33 -13.35
CA GLN A 369 21.01 0.85 -12.98
C GLN A 369 21.05 1.53 -11.63
N TRP A 370 19.89 2.02 -11.12
CA TRP A 370 19.78 2.81 -9.92
C TRP A 370 18.71 2.31 -8.98
N ILE A 371 18.91 2.59 -7.70
CA ILE A 371 17.94 2.33 -6.62
C ILE A 371 17.71 3.65 -5.89
N VAL A 372 16.47 4.07 -5.76
CA VAL A 372 16.06 5.09 -4.80
C VAL A 372 15.51 4.39 -3.57
N PHE A 373 15.90 4.83 -2.37
CA PHE A 373 15.53 4.15 -1.14
C PHE A 373 15.37 5.11 0.05
N GLU A 374 14.57 4.70 0.99
CA GLU A 374 14.45 5.34 2.30
C GLU A 374 15.70 5.09 3.13
N ARG A 375 16.14 6.11 3.85
CA ARG A 375 17.22 5.99 4.84
C ARG A 375 16.84 6.75 6.10
N SER A 376 16.95 6.09 7.25
CA SER A 376 16.64 6.65 8.56
C SER A 376 17.67 6.20 9.58
N LYS A 377 17.78 6.95 10.70
CA LYS A 377 18.68 6.62 11.82
C LYS A 377 18.04 5.67 12.83
N THR A 378 16.74 5.57 12.82
CA THR A 378 15.96 4.73 13.74
C THR A 378 14.80 4.06 13.00
N LEU A 379 14.13 3.09 13.64
CA LEU A 379 12.91 2.46 13.17
C LEU A 379 11.66 3.01 13.87
N ASP A 380 11.80 4.02 14.71
CA ASP A 380 10.68 4.61 15.43
C ASP A 380 9.63 5.22 14.49
N GLN A 381 8.39 5.31 14.95
CA GLN A 381 7.28 5.78 14.11
C GLN A 381 7.45 7.23 13.64
N ASP A 382 8.03 8.10 14.50
CA ASP A 382 8.24 9.52 14.21
C ASP A 382 9.63 9.80 13.61
N ARG A 383 10.26 8.79 13.01
CA ARG A 383 11.59 8.93 12.44
C ARG A 383 11.63 9.89 11.26
N ALA A 384 12.69 10.69 11.18
CA ALA A 384 13.01 11.42 9.96
C ALA A 384 13.50 10.42 8.90
N ILE A 385 12.86 10.43 7.74
CA ILE A 385 13.21 9.58 6.59
C ILE A 385 13.67 10.48 5.45
N ASP A 386 14.86 10.22 4.95
CA ASP A 386 15.41 10.87 3.76
C ASP A 386 15.43 9.89 2.58
N LEU A 387 15.23 10.38 1.38
CA LEU A 387 15.42 9.60 0.17
C LEU A 387 16.85 9.74 -0.35
N TRP A 388 17.47 8.60 -0.57
CA TRP A 388 18.79 8.46 -1.15
C TRP A 388 18.72 7.71 -2.47
N ILE A 389 19.68 7.94 -3.35
CA ILE A 389 19.86 7.19 -4.59
C ILE A 389 21.24 6.57 -4.60
N VAL A 390 21.34 5.32 -5.10
CA VAL A 390 22.58 4.56 -5.18
C VAL A 390 22.59 3.75 -6.48
N GLY A 391 23.76 3.55 -7.06
CA GLY A 391 23.90 2.65 -8.21
C GLY A 391 23.65 1.19 -7.81
N MET A 392 23.17 0.38 -8.75
CA MET A 392 22.93 -1.07 -8.56
C MET A 392 24.18 -1.84 -8.13
N ASN A 393 25.35 -1.27 -8.31
CA ASN A 393 26.65 -1.79 -7.84
C ASN A 393 27.03 -1.35 -6.42
N GLY A 394 26.16 -0.61 -5.73
CA GLY A 394 26.37 -0.06 -4.39
C GLY A 394 27.23 1.22 -4.35
N LYS A 395 27.62 1.77 -5.50
CA LYS A 395 28.45 2.99 -5.59
C LYS A 395 27.60 4.24 -5.87
N ASN A 396 28.23 5.41 -5.71
CA ASN A 396 27.64 6.72 -6.01
C ASN A 396 26.38 7.03 -5.19
N ALA A 397 26.34 6.58 -3.93
CA ALA A 397 25.25 6.90 -3.03
C ALA A 397 25.22 8.41 -2.74
N ARG A 398 24.04 9.04 -2.87
CA ARG A 398 23.83 10.46 -2.56
C ARG A 398 22.43 10.74 -2.07
N LEU A 399 22.29 11.78 -1.29
CA LEU A 399 20.98 12.31 -0.87
C LEU A 399 20.21 12.79 -2.11
N LEU A 400 18.96 12.37 -2.25
CA LEU A 400 18.04 12.87 -3.27
C LEU A 400 17.17 14.01 -2.70
N THR A 401 16.47 13.74 -1.60
CA THR A 401 15.67 14.76 -0.90
C THR A 401 15.50 14.39 0.58
N ARG A 402 15.23 15.38 1.41
CA ARG A 402 14.94 15.20 2.84
C ARG A 402 13.44 15.06 3.09
N ASN A 403 13.08 14.45 4.21
CA ASN A 403 11.70 14.27 4.67
C ASN A 403 10.81 13.61 3.61
N GLY A 404 11.32 12.60 2.93
CA GLY A 404 10.61 11.87 1.89
C GLY A 404 10.62 10.38 2.13
N PHE A 405 9.52 9.70 1.81
CA PHE A 405 9.40 8.25 1.94
C PHE A 405 8.53 7.65 0.83
N ALA A 406 8.40 6.31 0.81
CA ALA A 406 7.65 5.52 -0.17
C ALA A 406 8.00 5.89 -1.64
N PRO A 407 9.27 5.80 -2.05
CA PRO A 407 9.66 6.19 -3.39
C PRO A 407 9.13 5.21 -4.43
N SER A 408 8.72 5.74 -5.58
CA SER A 408 8.37 4.94 -6.76
C SER A 408 8.92 5.57 -8.02
N TRP A 409 9.66 4.80 -8.79
CA TRP A 409 10.24 5.25 -10.05
C TRP A 409 9.26 5.05 -11.20
N SER A 410 9.03 6.07 -12.02
CA SER A 410 8.18 5.95 -13.20
C SER A 410 8.92 5.23 -14.34
N ALA A 411 8.15 4.65 -15.29
CA ALA A 411 8.70 4.23 -16.55
C ALA A 411 9.29 5.44 -17.34
N ASP A 412 10.19 5.15 -18.25
CA ASP A 412 10.63 6.17 -19.24
C ASP A 412 9.49 6.42 -20.24
N LEU A 413 8.89 7.59 -20.18
CA LEU A 413 7.75 7.99 -21.04
C LEU A 413 8.09 8.12 -22.54
N ARG A 414 9.31 7.78 -22.93
CA ARG A 414 9.77 7.82 -24.34
C ARG A 414 9.61 6.51 -25.12
N ARG A 415 9.02 5.47 -24.51
CA ARG A 415 8.79 4.19 -25.20
C ARG A 415 7.37 4.04 -25.68
#